data_38a7b0effaf3fbce808b4aff1352950a
#
_entry.id   38a7b0effaf3fbce808b4aff1352950a
#
_cell.length_a   1.000
_cell.length_b   1.000
_cell.length_c   1.000
_cell.angle_alpha   90.00
_cell.angle_beta   90.00
_cell.angle_gamma   90.00
#
_symmetry.space_group_name_H-M   'P 1'
#
loop_
_entity.id
_entity.type
_entity.pdbx_description
1 polymer ?
#
loop_
_entity_poly.entity_id
_entity_poly.type
_entity_poly.pdbx_seq_one_letter_code
_entity_poly.pdbx_strand_id
1 'polypeptide(L)'
;MKLFSKKNRVLPGFGLTFGFSIFYISFFILLPISMLFLNTLDIGWSKFIDIVTDPRVMASYKVSFGTAFVAAILNAVFGLLVAWVLVRYRFPGKRVVDAFIDLPFALPTAVAGITLTTLYSQEGWIGKFVSFKIAYTPLGIIIALTFIGLPFVVRMVQPVLENFQSEVEEAAASLGANRFQIFWKVIFPGVLPALLTGFSLAFARSLGEYGSVVFISGNMPMKTEITPLLIMTKLEQYDYAGATALAIVLLVISFILLFIISVFQRYAGRAVNIEGGK
;
A
#
# COMPACT_ATOMS: atom_id res chain seq x y z
N MET A 1 -16.01 -18.26 34.32
CA MET A 1 -16.29 -18.15 32.87
C MET A 1 -17.57 -17.34 32.68
N LYS A 2 -17.47 -15.98 32.75
CA LYS A 2 -18.56 -15.02 32.59
C LYS A 2 -18.14 -13.99 31.49
N LEU A 3 -18.11 -14.41 30.23
CA LEU A 3 -17.62 -13.60 29.12
C LEU A 3 -18.72 -12.96 28.23
N PHE A 4 -19.99 -13.09 28.61
CA PHE A 4 -21.09 -12.44 27.89
C PHE A 4 -22.01 -11.71 28.86
N SER A 5 -21.57 -10.52 29.31
CA SER A 5 -22.48 -9.56 29.94
C SER A 5 -23.54 -9.15 28.93
N LYS A 6 -24.79 -9.35 29.30
CA LYS A 6 -26.01 -9.00 28.55
C LYS A 6 -26.24 -7.48 28.58
N LYS A 7 -25.26 -6.70 28.07
CA LYS A 7 -25.35 -5.24 27.96
C LYS A 7 -25.97 -4.91 26.59
N ASN A 8 -27.22 -4.48 26.64
CA ASN A 8 -28.02 -3.82 25.58
C ASN A 8 -27.54 -4.01 24.15
N ARG A 9 -27.97 -5.10 23.51
CA ARG A 9 -27.77 -5.30 22.07
C ARG A 9 -28.78 -4.40 21.35
N VAL A 10 -28.30 -3.29 20.84
CA VAL A 10 -29.09 -2.27 20.13
C VAL A 10 -29.72 -2.80 18.82
N LEU A 11 -29.20 -3.89 18.27
CA LEU A 11 -29.66 -4.47 17.02
C LEU A 11 -30.19 -5.90 17.24
N PRO A 12 -31.44 -6.20 16.83
CA PRO A 12 -31.93 -7.57 16.77
C PRO A 12 -31.15 -8.34 15.71
N GLY A 13 -30.76 -9.62 16.01
CA GLY A 13 -30.04 -10.46 15.06
C GLY A 13 -28.51 -10.43 15.17
N PHE A 14 -27.91 -9.69 16.11
CA PHE A 14 -26.44 -9.62 16.27
C PHE A 14 -25.74 -10.98 16.28
N GLY A 15 -26.31 -11.99 16.97
CA GLY A 15 -25.70 -13.32 17.04
C GLY A 15 -25.64 -14.02 15.68
N LEU A 16 -26.65 -13.86 14.86
CA LEU A 16 -26.73 -14.45 13.51
C LEU A 16 -25.79 -13.75 12.55
N THR A 17 -25.82 -12.41 12.52
CA THR A 17 -24.93 -11.62 11.64
C THR A 17 -23.46 -11.79 12.02
N PHE A 18 -23.14 -11.81 13.31
CA PHE A 18 -21.78 -12.04 13.77
C PHE A 18 -21.28 -13.47 13.45
N GLY A 19 -22.15 -14.48 13.67
CA GLY A 19 -21.83 -15.87 13.30
C GLY A 19 -21.59 -16.04 11.81
N PHE A 20 -22.45 -15.44 10.97
CA PHE A 20 -22.27 -15.46 9.52
C PHE A 20 -20.99 -14.73 9.08
N SER A 21 -20.66 -13.58 9.69
CA SER A 21 -19.42 -12.85 9.39
C SER A 21 -18.18 -13.66 9.75
N ILE A 22 -18.18 -14.33 10.92
CA ILE A 22 -17.06 -15.20 11.29
C ILE A 22 -16.95 -16.38 10.34
N PHE A 23 -18.07 -17.04 10.01
CA PHE A 23 -18.09 -18.14 9.05
C PHE A 23 -17.52 -17.71 7.69
N TYR A 24 -17.96 -16.57 7.16
CA TYR A 24 -17.49 -16.02 5.90
C TYR A 24 -15.97 -15.75 5.91
N ILE A 25 -15.49 -15.05 6.94
CA ILE A 25 -14.05 -14.77 7.09
C ILE A 25 -13.24 -16.07 7.24
N SER A 26 -13.75 -17.02 8.05
CA SER A 26 -13.05 -18.30 8.25
C SER A 26 -12.97 -19.11 6.96
N PHE A 27 -14.05 -19.21 6.23
CA PHE A 27 -14.12 -20.01 5.03
C PHE A 27 -13.37 -19.41 3.85
N PHE A 28 -13.53 -18.10 3.60
CA PHE A 28 -12.93 -17.46 2.41
C PHE A 28 -11.53 -16.88 2.65
N ILE A 29 -11.14 -16.61 3.88
CA ILE A 29 -9.84 -16.01 4.20
C ILE A 29 -8.96 -16.97 5.00
N LEU A 30 -9.42 -17.46 6.15
CA LEU A 30 -8.57 -18.27 7.03
C LEU A 30 -8.27 -19.64 6.46
N LEU A 31 -9.24 -20.28 5.77
CA LEU A 31 -9.04 -21.61 5.21
C LEU A 31 -7.97 -21.62 4.11
N PRO A 32 -8.00 -20.75 3.06
CA PRO A 32 -6.92 -20.69 2.07
C PRO A 32 -5.55 -20.37 2.69
N ILE A 33 -5.50 -19.44 3.65
CA ILE A 33 -4.25 -19.10 4.35
C ILE A 33 -3.74 -20.29 5.16
N SER A 34 -4.62 -21.03 5.86
CA SER A 34 -4.22 -22.20 6.62
C SER A 34 -3.66 -23.32 5.75
N MET A 35 -4.22 -23.53 4.56
CA MET A 35 -3.71 -24.49 3.57
C MET A 35 -2.29 -24.13 3.11
N LEU A 36 -2.00 -22.84 2.96
CA LEU A 36 -0.65 -22.38 2.64
C LEU A 36 0.34 -22.80 3.74
N PHE A 37 -0.03 -22.62 5.02
CA PHE A 37 0.80 -23.05 6.15
C PHE A 37 0.96 -24.56 6.22
N LEU A 38 -0.13 -25.32 6.05
CA LEU A 38 -0.08 -26.79 6.08
C LEU A 38 0.83 -27.35 5.00
N ASN A 39 0.70 -26.88 3.76
CA ASN A 39 1.57 -27.30 2.66
C ASN A 39 3.05 -26.97 2.92
N THR A 40 3.34 -25.93 3.69
CA THR A 40 4.73 -25.58 4.04
C THR A 40 5.30 -26.54 5.11
N LEU A 41 4.47 -27.04 6.03
CA LEU A 41 4.94 -28.03 7.02
C LEU A 41 5.42 -29.32 6.37
N ASP A 42 4.84 -29.71 5.23
CA ASP A 42 5.23 -30.92 4.49
C ASP A 42 6.62 -30.78 3.82
N ILE A 43 7.13 -29.57 3.64
CA ILE A 43 8.43 -29.31 2.99
C ILE A 43 9.60 -29.77 3.87
N GLY A 44 9.43 -29.75 5.19
CA GLY A 44 10.50 -29.96 6.17
C GLY A 44 11.38 -28.71 6.38
N TRP A 45 11.79 -28.49 7.62
CA TRP A 45 12.44 -27.25 8.04
C TRP A 45 13.75 -26.94 7.30
N SER A 46 14.62 -27.94 7.09
CA SER A 46 15.89 -27.74 6.38
C SER A 46 15.65 -27.24 4.95
N LYS A 47 14.79 -27.94 4.19
CA LYS A 47 14.48 -27.58 2.81
C LYS A 47 13.79 -26.21 2.71
N PHE A 48 12.93 -25.88 3.69
CA PHE A 48 12.30 -24.56 3.76
C PHE A 48 13.36 -23.45 3.89
N ILE A 49 14.32 -23.61 4.81
CA ILE A 49 15.40 -22.61 5.00
C ILE A 49 16.24 -22.49 3.73
N ASP A 50 16.62 -23.60 3.10
CA ASP A 50 17.40 -23.60 1.86
C ASP A 50 16.68 -22.82 0.75
N ILE A 51 15.36 -23.01 0.60
CA ILE A 51 14.55 -22.29 -0.39
C ILE A 51 14.51 -20.79 -0.10
N VAL A 52 14.19 -20.39 1.14
CA VAL A 52 13.97 -18.99 1.47
C VAL A 52 15.26 -18.17 1.58
N THR A 53 16.39 -18.83 1.80
CA THR A 53 17.73 -18.20 1.85
C THR A 53 18.48 -18.25 0.51
N ASP A 54 17.89 -18.86 -0.51
CA ASP A 54 18.48 -18.86 -1.86
C ASP A 54 18.81 -17.42 -2.31
N PRO A 55 19.99 -17.16 -2.89
CA PRO A 55 20.39 -15.81 -3.29
C PRO A 55 19.42 -15.10 -4.23
N ARG A 56 18.77 -15.83 -5.16
CA ARG A 56 17.76 -15.27 -6.07
C ARG A 56 16.49 -14.88 -5.31
N VAL A 57 16.05 -15.71 -4.37
CA VAL A 57 14.89 -15.45 -3.51
C VAL A 57 15.16 -14.22 -2.63
N MET A 58 16.32 -14.17 -1.97
CA MET A 58 16.71 -13.01 -1.15
C MET A 58 16.81 -11.72 -1.97
N ALA A 59 17.29 -11.79 -3.21
CA ALA A 59 17.29 -10.64 -4.11
C ALA A 59 15.86 -10.19 -4.45
N SER A 60 14.93 -11.13 -4.71
CA SER A 60 13.54 -10.82 -5.02
C SER A 60 12.82 -10.13 -3.85
N TYR A 61 13.08 -10.55 -2.61
CA TYR A 61 12.56 -9.86 -1.42
C TYR A 61 13.08 -8.42 -1.33
N LYS A 62 14.40 -8.21 -1.51
CA LYS A 62 14.99 -6.86 -1.48
C LYS A 62 14.37 -5.96 -2.54
N VAL A 63 14.18 -6.45 -3.75
CA VAL A 63 13.53 -5.69 -4.83
C VAL A 63 12.07 -5.39 -4.47
N SER A 64 11.29 -6.40 -4.05
CA SER A 64 9.86 -6.23 -3.72
C SER A 64 9.65 -5.23 -2.59
N PHE A 65 10.28 -5.46 -1.44
CA PHE A 65 10.09 -4.59 -0.28
C PHE A 65 10.71 -3.20 -0.50
N GLY A 66 11.89 -3.13 -1.14
CA GLY A 66 12.58 -1.88 -1.41
C GLY A 66 11.80 -0.99 -2.37
N THR A 67 11.36 -1.52 -3.51
CA THR A 67 10.59 -0.73 -4.50
C THR A 67 9.21 -0.36 -3.99
N ALA A 68 8.52 -1.26 -3.28
CA ALA A 68 7.23 -0.97 -2.66
C ALA A 68 7.33 0.13 -1.59
N PHE A 69 8.38 0.10 -0.76
CA PHE A 69 8.59 1.11 0.28
C PHE A 69 8.89 2.49 -0.32
N VAL A 70 9.77 2.55 -1.32
CA VAL A 70 10.07 3.81 -2.03
C VAL A 70 8.82 4.35 -2.73
N ALA A 71 8.06 3.50 -3.43
CA ALA A 71 6.81 3.90 -4.06
C ALA A 71 5.78 4.42 -3.05
N ALA A 72 5.65 3.78 -1.88
CA ALA A 72 4.75 4.23 -0.83
C ALA A 72 5.17 5.60 -0.25
N ILE A 73 6.47 5.87 -0.09
CA ILE A 73 6.97 7.19 0.31
C ILE A 73 6.64 8.24 -0.75
N LEU A 74 6.89 7.95 -2.02
CA LEU A 74 6.54 8.86 -3.11
C LEU A 74 5.03 9.15 -3.12
N ASN A 75 4.22 8.11 -2.93
CA ASN A 75 2.77 8.26 -2.82
C ASN A 75 2.35 9.09 -1.61
N ALA A 76 3.02 8.95 -0.46
CA ALA A 76 2.74 9.77 0.71
C ALA A 76 3.02 11.25 0.43
N VAL A 77 4.15 11.56 -0.20
CA VAL A 77 4.53 12.94 -0.53
C VAL A 77 3.62 13.52 -1.62
N PHE A 78 3.55 12.88 -2.77
CA PHE A 78 2.76 13.39 -3.90
C PHE A 78 1.26 13.28 -3.67
N GLY A 79 0.79 12.23 -2.99
CA GLY A 79 -0.62 12.06 -2.63
C GLY A 79 -1.11 13.14 -1.66
N LEU A 80 -0.27 13.52 -0.67
CA LEU A 80 -0.57 14.66 0.20
C LEU A 80 -0.64 15.98 -0.59
N LEU A 81 0.32 16.21 -1.50
CA LEU A 81 0.32 17.41 -2.34
C LEU A 81 -0.91 17.47 -3.24
N VAL A 82 -1.26 16.36 -3.89
CA VAL A 82 -2.44 16.26 -4.76
C VAL A 82 -3.73 16.47 -3.96
N ALA A 83 -3.88 15.81 -2.82
CA ALA A 83 -5.04 15.99 -1.93
C ALA A 83 -5.14 17.45 -1.46
N TRP A 84 -4.02 18.05 -1.09
CA TRP A 84 -3.95 19.47 -0.72
C TRP A 84 -4.46 20.38 -1.83
N VAL A 85 -3.96 20.20 -3.06
CA VAL A 85 -4.37 21.02 -4.22
C VAL A 85 -5.86 20.83 -4.51
N LEU A 86 -6.35 19.59 -4.47
CA LEU A 86 -7.76 19.29 -4.72
C LEU A 86 -8.68 19.90 -3.66
N VAL A 87 -8.28 19.98 -2.40
CA VAL A 87 -9.14 20.52 -1.35
C VAL A 87 -9.05 22.03 -1.30
N ARG A 88 -7.84 22.59 -1.29
CA ARG A 88 -7.59 24.01 -0.97
C ARG A 88 -7.71 24.96 -2.15
N TYR A 89 -7.63 24.45 -3.39
CA TYR A 89 -7.67 25.31 -4.57
C TYR A 89 -8.92 25.08 -5.42
N ARG A 90 -9.36 26.14 -6.08
CA ARG A 90 -10.42 26.12 -7.09
C ARG A 90 -9.80 26.45 -8.44
N PHE A 91 -9.88 25.53 -9.37
CA PHE A 91 -9.36 25.68 -10.73
C PHE A 91 -10.26 24.97 -11.74
N PRO A 92 -10.26 25.42 -13.01
CA PRO A 92 -11.03 24.76 -14.07
C PRO A 92 -10.47 23.33 -14.28
N GLY A 93 -11.36 22.36 -14.49
CA GLY A 93 -10.94 20.96 -14.69
C GLY A 93 -10.66 20.17 -13.40
N LYS A 94 -10.85 20.74 -12.19
CA LYS A 94 -10.64 20.05 -10.91
C LYS A 94 -11.33 18.68 -10.86
N ARG A 95 -12.59 18.57 -11.32
CA ARG A 95 -13.33 17.29 -11.36
C ARG A 95 -12.69 16.27 -12.28
N VAL A 96 -12.08 16.71 -13.37
CA VAL A 96 -11.38 15.83 -14.32
C VAL A 96 -10.10 15.31 -13.68
N VAL A 97 -9.31 16.17 -13.04
CA VAL A 97 -8.10 15.77 -12.30
C VAL A 97 -8.45 14.79 -11.18
N ASP A 98 -9.51 15.06 -10.43
CA ASP A 98 -9.99 14.18 -9.36
C ASP A 98 -10.39 12.80 -9.89
N ALA A 99 -11.09 12.74 -11.04
CA ALA A 99 -11.42 11.47 -11.70
C ALA A 99 -10.17 10.72 -12.23
N PHE A 100 -9.16 11.44 -12.71
CA PHE A 100 -7.91 10.81 -13.17
C PHE A 100 -7.12 10.13 -12.05
N ILE A 101 -7.27 10.57 -10.80
CA ILE A 101 -6.64 9.92 -9.65
C ILE A 101 -7.18 8.50 -9.47
N ASP A 102 -8.45 8.27 -9.77
CA ASP A 102 -9.06 6.96 -9.63
C ASP A 102 -8.84 6.05 -10.85
N LEU A 103 -8.19 6.55 -11.91
CA LEU A 103 -7.90 5.78 -13.11
C LEU A 103 -7.20 4.44 -12.85
N PRO A 104 -6.21 4.35 -11.91
CA PRO A 104 -5.57 3.08 -11.56
C PRO A 104 -6.54 2.02 -11.03
N PHE A 105 -7.67 2.40 -10.45
CA PHE A 105 -8.70 1.45 -9.99
C PHE A 105 -9.55 0.91 -11.15
N ALA A 106 -9.73 1.71 -12.20
CA ALA A 106 -10.54 1.35 -13.36
C ALA A 106 -9.76 0.54 -14.40
N LEU A 107 -8.43 0.68 -14.46
CA LEU A 107 -7.59 0.00 -15.43
C LEU A 107 -7.19 -1.40 -14.94
N PRO A 108 -7.28 -2.44 -15.79
CA PRO A 108 -6.60 -3.70 -15.52
C PRO A 108 -5.09 -3.45 -15.32
N THR A 109 -4.51 -4.00 -14.26
CA THR A 109 -3.10 -3.71 -13.90
C THR A 109 -2.12 -4.10 -15.01
N ALA A 110 -2.40 -5.16 -15.76
CA ALA A 110 -1.62 -5.56 -16.93
C ALA A 110 -1.60 -4.47 -18.02
N VAL A 111 -2.75 -3.85 -18.29
CA VAL A 111 -2.86 -2.75 -19.27
C VAL A 111 -2.03 -1.55 -18.81
N ALA A 112 -2.13 -1.19 -17.52
CA ALA A 112 -1.30 -0.14 -16.95
C ALA A 112 0.20 -0.45 -17.11
N GLY A 113 0.61 -1.69 -16.85
CA GLY A 113 2.00 -2.14 -17.04
C GLY A 113 2.50 -2.02 -18.47
N ILE A 114 1.72 -2.48 -19.44
CA ILE A 114 2.05 -2.36 -20.87
C ILE A 114 2.16 -0.89 -21.28
N THR A 115 1.19 -0.08 -20.88
CA THR A 115 1.17 1.36 -21.21
C THR A 115 2.38 2.08 -20.63
N LEU A 116 2.68 1.85 -19.34
CA LEU A 116 3.86 2.44 -18.69
C LEU A 116 5.16 1.95 -19.34
N THR A 117 5.26 0.67 -19.70
CA THR A 117 6.43 0.13 -20.38
C THR A 117 6.65 0.81 -21.72
N THR A 118 5.59 0.93 -22.53
CA THR A 118 5.65 1.61 -23.85
C THR A 118 6.05 3.07 -23.69
N LEU A 119 5.49 3.76 -22.68
CA LEU A 119 5.76 5.18 -22.43
C LEU A 119 7.21 5.44 -21.99
N TYR A 120 7.75 4.60 -21.11
CA TYR A 120 9.06 4.75 -20.48
C TYR A 120 10.16 3.90 -21.11
N SER A 121 9.89 3.11 -22.15
CA SER A 121 10.92 2.44 -22.95
C SER A 121 11.83 3.48 -23.64
N GLN A 122 13.04 3.08 -24.05
CA GLN A 122 14.00 3.98 -24.68
C GLN A 122 13.46 4.66 -25.98
N GLU A 123 12.57 3.99 -26.68
CA GLU A 123 11.88 4.52 -27.87
C GLU A 123 10.51 5.15 -27.53
N GLY A 124 10.11 5.10 -26.28
CA GLY A 124 8.82 5.62 -25.80
C GLY A 124 8.77 7.13 -25.74
N TRP A 125 7.55 7.65 -25.63
CA TRP A 125 7.31 9.11 -25.63
C TRP A 125 8.06 9.86 -24.54
N ILE A 126 8.24 9.28 -23.36
CA ILE A 126 9.01 9.89 -22.27
C ILE A 126 10.46 9.37 -22.28
N GLY A 127 10.63 8.04 -22.46
CA GLY A 127 11.94 7.43 -22.34
C GLY A 127 13.00 7.98 -23.30
N LYS A 128 12.59 8.40 -24.51
CA LYS A 128 13.51 9.01 -25.50
C LYS A 128 14.11 10.35 -25.07
N PHE A 129 13.49 11.06 -24.12
CA PHE A 129 14.00 12.33 -23.60
C PHE A 129 14.92 12.17 -22.39
N VAL A 130 15.05 10.95 -21.87
CA VAL A 130 15.83 10.64 -20.68
C VAL A 130 17.05 9.83 -21.07
N SER A 131 18.23 10.24 -20.61
CA SER A 131 19.51 9.61 -20.95
C SER A 131 19.75 8.25 -20.27
N PHE A 132 18.91 7.86 -19.29
CA PHE A 132 19.04 6.59 -18.58
C PHE A 132 17.80 5.71 -18.81
N LYS A 133 17.98 4.39 -18.65
CA LYS A 133 16.89 3.43 -18.80
C LYS A 133 15.92 3.51 -17.60
N ILE A 134 14.62 3.62 -17.89
CA ILE A 134 13.55 3.57 -16.90
C ILE A 134 12.87 2.19 -16.95
N ALA A 135 12.29 1.83 -18.08
CA ALA A 135 11.71 0.50 -18.27
C ALA A 135 12.79 -0.58 -18.10
N TYR A 136 12.39 -1.73 -17.57
CA TYR A 136 13.26 -2.89 -17.30
C TYR A 136 14.31 -2.63 -16.22
N THR A 137 14.03 -1.70 -15.30
CA THR A 137 14.87 -1.37 -14.14
C THR A 137 14.02 -1.29 -12.87
N PRO A 138 14.65 -1.30 -11.67
CA PRO A 138 13.91 -1.04 -10.42
C PRO A 138 13.17 0.30 -10.41
N LEU A 139 13.66 1.30 -11.14
CA LEU A 139 12.98 2.59 -11.27
C LEU A 139 11.63 2.44 -12.00
N GLY A 140 11.57 1.63 -13.06
CA GLY A 140 10.31 1.31 -13.74
C GLY A 140 9.30 0.65 -12.81
N ILE A 141 9.77 -0.27 -11.95
CA ILE A 141 8.92 -0.90 -10.93
C ILE A 141 8.37 0.17 -9.97
N ILE A 142 9.23 1.06 -9.46
CA ILE A 142 8.81 2.15 -8.56
C ILE A 142 7.74 3.03 -9.22
N ILE A 143 7.91 3.40 -10.49
CA ILE A 143 6.93 4.21 -11.23
C ILE A 143 5.58 3.49 -11.35
N ALA A 144 5.58 2.21 -11.71
CA ALA A 144 4.35 1.43 -11.80
C ALA A 144 3.64 1.31 -10.44
N LEU A 145 4.38 1.02 -9.38
CA LEU A 145 3.84 0.94 -8.02
C LEU A 145 3.35 2.29 -7.50
N THR A 146 4.03 3.40 -7.86
CA THR A 146 3.59 4.76 -7.53
C THR A 146 2.29 5.10 -8.23
N PHE A 147 2.16 4.78 -9.53
CA PHE A 147 0.92 4.99 -10.27
C PHE A 147 -0.26 4.26 -9.62
N ILE A 148 -0.10 2.97 -9.27
CA ILE A 148 -1.17 2.16 -8.66
C ILE A 148 -1.46 2.59 -7.23
N GLY A 149 -0.45 3.02 -6.47
CA GLY A 149 -0.56 3.36 -5.06
C GLY A 149 -1.11 4.75 -4.77
N LEU A 150 -1.02 5.69 -5.72
CA LEU A 150 -1.38 7.10 -5.53
C LEU A 150 -2.80 7.32 -5.01
N PRO A 151 -3.85 6.69 -5.58
CA PRO A 151 -5.21 6.91 -5.14
C PRO A 151 -5.44 6.54 -3.67
N PHE A 152 -4.73 5.54 -3.14
CA PHE A 152 -4.89 5.14 -1.74
C PHE A 152 -4.50 6.26 -0.77
N VAL A 153 -3.44 7.00 -1.07
CA VAL A 153 -3.03 8.12 -0.21
C VAL A 153 -3.98 9.31 -0.38
N VAL A 154 -4.29 9.68 -1.63
CA VAL A 154 -5.17 10.81 -1.90
C VAL A 154 -6.54 10.61 -1.24
N ARG A 155 -7.17 9.45 -1.41
CA ARG A 155 -8.51 9.16 -0.86
C ARG A 155 -8.55 9.01 0.65
N MET A 156 -7.41 8.75 1.32
CA MET A 156 -7.33 8.77 2.77
C MET A 156 -7.14 10.19 3.32
N VAL A 157 -6.37 11.01 2.64
CA VAL A 157 -6.01 12.36 3.11
C VAL A 157 -7.08 13.39 2.77
N GLN A 158 -7.66 13.33 1.58
CA GLN A 158 -8.63 14.29 1.06
C GLN A 158 -9.81 14.55 2.02
N PRO A 159 -10.54 13.53 2.54
CA PRO A 159 -11.68 13.76 3.43
C PRO A 159 -11.26 14.43 4.75
N VAL A 160 -10.06 14.15 5.25
CA VAL A 160 -9.56 14.76 6.48
C VAL A 160 -9.28 16.24 6.26
N LEU A 161 -8.69 16.60 5.11
CA LEU A 161 -8.46 18.00 4.74
C LEU A 161 -9.78 18.75 4.47
N GLU A 162 -10.78 18.11 3.88
CA GLU A 162 -12.12 18.70 3.62
C GLU A 162 -12.87 19.01 4.92
N ASN A 163 -12.72 18.13 5.92
CA ASN A 163 -13.36 18.31 7.23
C ASN A 163 -12.50 19.10 8.23
N PHE A 164 -11.33 19.59 7.81
CA PHE A 164 -10.46 20.36 8.70
C PHE A 164 -11.06 21.75 8.93
N GLN A 165 -11.33 22.08 10.20
CA GLN A 165 -11.99 23.33 10.59
C GLN A 165 -11.11 24.53 10.29
N SER A 166 -11.60 25.49 9.48
CA SER A 166 -10.87 26.73 9.15
C SER A 166 -10.64 27.61 10.37
N GLU A 167 -11.51 27.52 11.37
CA GLU A 167 -11.44 28.29 12.62
C GLU A 167 -10.14 28.01 13.40
N VAL A 168 -9.62 26.78 13.33
CA VAL A 168 -8.35 26.41 13.98
C VAL A 168 -7.16 27.09 13.29
N GLU A 169 -7.21 27.20 11.95
CA GLU A 169 -6.18 27.89 11.17
C GLU A 169 -6.23 29.40 11.42
N GLU A 170 -7.44 29.98 11.47
CA GLU A 170 -7.67 31.40 11.75
C GLU A 170 -7.24 31.77 13.18
N ALA A 171 -7.53 30.91 14.16
CA ALA A 171 -7.08 31.12 15.54
C ALA A 171 -5.55 31.13 15.64
N ALA A 172 -4.88 30.16 14.94
CA ALA A 172 -3.42 30.12 14.90
C ALA A 172 -2.83 31.36 14.22
N ALA A 173 -3.45 31.85 13.12
CA ALA A 173 -3.05 33.09 12.45
C ALA A 173 -3.22 34.31 13.35
N SER A 174 -4.32 34.39 14.13
CA SER A 174 -4.58 35.46 15.08
C SER A 174 -3.56 35.51 16.22
N LEU A 175 -2.98 34.36 16.57
CA LEU A 175 -1.85 34.25 17.51
C LEU A 175 -0.48 34.56 16.89
N GLY A 176 -0.44 35.03 15.63
CA GLY A 176 0.79 35.43 14.94
C GLY A 176 1.53 34.31 14.23
N ALA A 177 0.94 33.13 14.08
CA ALA A 177 1.57 32.04 13.34
C ALA A 177 1.59 32.33 11.83
N ASN A 178 2.74 32.16 11.19
CA ASN A 178 2.84 32.26 9.74
C ASN A 178 2.32 30.96 9.05
N ARG A 179 2.08 31.03 7.71
CA ARG A 179 1.50 29.92 6.95
C ARG A 179 2.28 28.61 7.07
N PHE A 180 3.61 28.67 7.15
CA PHE A 180 4.45 27.49 7.32
C PHE A 180 4.29 26.86 8.71
N GLN A 181 4.18 27.71 9.75
CA GLN A 181 3.91 27.25 11.12
C GLN A 181 2.52 26.64 11.25
N ILE A 182 1.49 27.24 10.62
CA ILE A 182 0.14 26.68 10.59
C ILE A 182 0.15 25.32 9.93
N PHE A 183 0.82 25.18 8.77
CA PHE A 183 0.91 23.88 8.11
C PHE A 183 1.57 22.82 9.00
N TRP A 184 2.79 23.08 9.49
CA TRP A 184 3.56 22.05 10.22
C TRP A 184 3.10 21.80 11.65
N LYS A 185 2.52 22.78 12.34
CA LYS A 185 2.12 22.66 13.75
C LYS A 185 0.63 22.38 13.95
N VAL A 186 -0.21 22.69 12.95
CA VAL A 186 -1.66 22.57 13.07
C VAL A 186 -2.20 21.55 12.07
N ILE A 187 -1.99 21.77 10.78
CA ILE A 187 -2.62 20.95 9.73
C ILE A 187 -1.96 19.57 9.61
N PHE A 188 -0.62 19.56 9.47
CA PHE A 188 0.12 18.31 9.23
C PHE A 188 -0.06 17.28 10.34
N PRO A 189 0.01 17.63 11.65
CA PRO A 189 -0.28 16.68 12.72
C PRO A 189 -1.71 16.12 12.64
N GLY A 190 -2.70 16.96 12.30
CA GLY A 190 -4.10 16.51 12.12
C GLY A 190 -4.29 15.54 10.95
N VAL A 191 -3.52 15.71 9.88
CA VAL A 191 -3.59 14.87 8.68
C VAL A 191 -2.69 13.63 8.77
N LEU A 192 -1.67 13.65 9.61
CA LEU A 192 -0.67 12.60 9.73
C LEU A 192 -1.25 11.17 9.93
N PRO A 193 -2.28 10.95 10.78
CA PRO A 193 -2.87 9.62 10.91
C PRO A 193 -3.48 9.09 9.60
N ALA A 194 -4.15 9.95 8.83
CA ALA A 194 -4.72 9.60 7.52
C ALA A 194 -3.61 9.34 6.49
N LEU A 195 -2.57 10.15 6.49
CA LEU A 195 -1.39 9.99 5.63
C LEU A 195 -0.70 8.66 5.89
N LEU A 196 -0.49 8.28 7.15
CA LEU A 196 0.08 6.99 7.53
C LEU A 196 -0.84 5.83 7.12
N THR A 197 -2.15 6.01 7.19
CA THR A 197 -3.12 5.01 6.71
C THR A 197 -3.01 4.83 5.20
N GLY A 198 -2.99 5.93 4.44
CA GLY A 198 -2.80 5.91 2.99
C GLY A 198 -1.47 5.29 2.58
N PHE A 199 -0.38 5.65 3.27
CA PHE A 199 0.93 5.01 3.10
C PHE A 199 0.88 3.50 3.30
N SER A 200 0.25 3.03 4.38
CA SER A 200 0.14 1.60 4.68
C SER A 200 -0.64 0.84 3.60
N LEU A 201 -1.74 1.42 3.12
CA LEU A 201 -2.56 0.82 2.07
C LEU A 201 -1.81 0.80 0.73
N ALA A 202 -1.12 1.88 0.37
CA ALA A 202 -0.31 1.95 -0.84
C ALA A 202 0.85 0.94 -0.78
N PHE A 203 1.52 0.81 0.37
CA PHE A 203 2.59 -0.16 0.60
C PHE A 203 2.09 -1.60 0.50
N ALA A 204 0.99 -1.94 1.20
CA ALA A 204 0.39 -3.26 1.14
C ALA A 204 -0.04 -3.63 -0.29
N ARG A 205 -0.67 -2.69 -1.00
CA ARG A 205 -1.07 -2.87 -2.40
C ARG A 205 0.13 -3.11 -3.31
N SER A 206 1.22 -2.38 -3.09
CA SER A 206 2.46 -2.50 -3.86
C SER A 206 3.16 -3.85 -3.66
N LEU A 207 3.14 -4.41 -2.45
CA LEU A 207 3.76 -5.72 -2.15
C LEU A 207 3.09 -6.88 -2.88
N GLY A 208 1.77 -6.80 -3.07
CA GLY A 208 1.00 -7.82 -3.80
C GLY A 208 0.85 -7.56 -5.29
N GLU A 209 1.50 -6.52 -5.84
CA GLU A 209 1.36 -6.18 -7.25
C GLU A 209 2.17 -7.14 -8.13
N TYR A 210 1.48 -7.68 -9.13
CA TYR A 210 2.05 -8.56 -10.16
C TYR A 210 1.82 -7.99 -11.56
N GLY A 211 0.56 -7.67 -11.87
CA GLY A 211 0.12 -7.43 -13.24
C GLY A 211 0.82 -6.27 -13.96
N SER A 212 1.03 -5.14 -13.30
CA SER A 212 1.73 -4.01 -13.91
C SER A 212 3.24 -4.22 -13.93
N VAL A 213 3.77 -4.85 -12.90
CA VAL A 213 5.22 -5.01 -12.76
C VAL A 213 5.78 -6.05 -13.73
N VAL A 214 5.03 -7.11 -14.06
CA VAL A 214 5.51 -8.15 -14.99
C VAL A 214 5.97 -7.60 -16.34
N PHE A 215 5.33 -6.54 -16.83
CA PHE A 215 5.69 -5.93 -18.12
C PHE A 215 6.84 -4.95 -17.99
N ILE A 216 6.85 -4.09 -16.97
CA ILE A 216 7.82 -3.01 -16.85
C ILE A 216 9.13 -3.42 -16.19
N SER A 217 9.15 -4.51 -15.41
CA SER A 217 10.35 -4.97 -14.71
C SER A 217 11.36 -5.69 -15.62
N GLY A 218 10.88 -6.32 -16.70
CA GLY A 218 11.69 -7.20 -17.54
C GLY A 218 12.12 -8.50 -16.86
N ASN A 219 11.64 -8.75 -15.63
CA ASN A 219 11.80 -10.00 -14.87
C ASN A 219 13.23 -10.58 -14.87
N MET A 220 14.24 -9.72 -14.70
CA MET A 220 15.65 -10.15 -14.69
C MET A 220 15.99 -10.73 -13.32
N PRO A 221 16.41 -12.01 -13.23
CA PRO A 221 16.84 -12.63 -11.98
C PRO A 221 17.88 -11.78 -11.25
N MET A 222 17.79 -11.68 -9.93
CA MET A 222 18.68 -10.94 -9.03
C MET A 222 18.71 -9.41 -9.24
N LYS A 223 17.99 -8.84 -10.22
CA LYS A 223 18.01 -7.40 -10.53
C LYS A 223 16.63 -6.75 -10.43
N THR A 224 15.65 -7.26 -11.15
CA THR A 224 14.30 -6.67 -11.27
C THR A 224 13.17 -7.66 -11.03
N GLU A 225 13.49 -8.90 -10.70
CA GLU A 225 12.53 -9.92 -10.37
C GLU A 225 11.93 -9.67 -8.99
N ILE A 226 10.63 -9.40 -8.92
CA ILE A 226 9.90 -9.24 -7.67
C ILE A 226 9.39 -10.60 -7.15
N THR A 227 9.17 -10.70 -5.84
CA THR A 227 8.72 -11.96 -5.22
C THR A 227 7.40 -12.52 -5.81
N PRO A 228 6.35 -11.73 -6.08
CA PRO A 228 5.15 -12.24 -6.75
C PRO A 228 5.44 -12.86 -8.13
N LEU A 229 6.36 -12.28 -8.90
CA LEU A 229 6.81 -12.84 -10.17
C LEU A 229 7.54 -14.17 -9.98
N LEU A 230 8.43 -14.24 -9.01
CA LEU A 230 9.18 -15.46 -8.70
C LEU A 230 8.24 -16.58 -8.20
N ILE A 231 7.23 -16.25 -7.39
CA ILE A 231 6.18 -17.22 -6.98
C ILE A 231 5.47 -17.78 -8.21
N MET A 232 5.07 -16.90 -9.15
CA MET A 232 4.40 -17.34 -10.38
C MET A 232 5.30 -18.22 -11.24
N THR A 233 6.57 -17.86 -11.40
CA THR A 233 7.57 -18.68 -12.10
C THR A 233 7.72 -20.06 -11.46
N LYS A 234 7.73 -20.15 -10.13
CA LYS A 234 7.77 -21.42 -9.40
C LYS A 234 6.51 -22.27 -9.66
N LEU A 235 5.33 -21.65 -9.68
CA LEU A 235 4.07 -22.34 -10.01
C LEU A 235 4.06 -22.87 -11.46
N GLU A 236 4.54 -22.10 -12.42
CA GLU A 236 4.67 -22.52 -13.82
C GLU A 236 5.65 -23.70 -14.00
N GLN A 237 6.64 -23.80 -13.11
CA GLN A 237 7.58 -24.92 -13.05
C GLN A 237 7.08 -26.11 -12.23
N TYR A 238 5.83 -26.07 -11.74
CA TYR A 238 5.25 -27.07 -10.83
C TYR A 238 6.01 -27.24 -9.50
N ASP A 239 6.86 -26.25 -9.12
CA ASP A 239 7.52 -26.20 -7.83
C ASP A 239 6.60 -25.58 -6.77
N TYR A 240 5.56 -26.31 -6.39
CA TYR A 240 4.58 -25.84 -5.39
C TYR A 240 5.22 -25.61 -4.02
N ALA A 241 6.23 -26.41 -3.67
CA ALA A 241 6.95 -26.26 -2.41
C ALA A 241 7.70 -24.92 -2.35
N GLY A 242 8.44 -24.61 -3.43
CA GLY A 242 9.12 -23.32 -3.55
C GLY A 242 8.13 -22.14 -3.55
N ALA A 243 7.06 -22.23 -4.34
CA ALA A 243 6.05 -21.17 -4.41
C ALA A 243 5.40 -20.90 -3.04
N THR A 244 5.01 -21.95 -2.30
CA THR A 244 4.41 -21.82 -0.97
C THR A 244 5.38 -21.25 0.07
N ALA A 245 6.64 -21.70 0.05
CA ALA A 245 7.67 -21.17 0.96
C ALA A 245 7.89 -19.65 0.76
N LEU A 246 8.00 -19.21 -0.49
CA LEU A 246 8.14 -17.78 -0.82
C LEU A 246 6.90 -16.99 -0.41
N ALA A 247 5.71 -17.51 -0.69
CA ALA A 247 4.45 -16.86 -0.38
C ALA A 247 4.26 -16.65 1.14
N ILE A 248 4.61 -17.66 1.96
CA ILE A 248 4.55 -17.52 3.43
C ILE A 248 5.51 -16.46 3.94
N VAL A 249 6.76 -16.46 3.49
CA VAL A 249 7.73 -15.46 3.93
C VAL A 249 7.28 -14.05 3.54
N LEU A 250 6.81 -13.87 2.29
CA LEU A 250 6.25 -12.59 1.84
C LEU A 250 5.07 -12.15 2.72
N LEU A 251 4.14 -13.07 3.02
CA LEU A 251 2.96 -12.80 3.87
C LEU A 251 3.36 -12.43 5.29
N VAL A 252 4.23 -13.20 5.93
CA VAL A 252 4.66 -12.96 7.31
C VAL A 252 5.40 -11.63 7.44
N ILE A 253 6.37 -11.37 6.56
CA ILE A 253 7.11 -10.09 6.59
C ILE A 253 6.17 -8.92 6.32
N SER A 254 5.28 -9.02 5.33
CA SER A 254 4.29 -7.98 5.02
C SER A 254 3.39 -7.71 6.23
N PHE A 255 2.90 -8.76 6.89
CA PHE A 255 2.07 -8.62 8.08
C PHE A 255 2.80 -7.94 9.23
N ILE A 256 4.05 -8.33 9.50
CA ILE A 256 4.88 -7.71 10.54
C ILE A 256 5.09 -6.22 10.24
N LEU A 257 5.45 -5.88 9.01
CA LEU A 257 5.66 -4.48 8.61
C LEU A 257 4.39 -3.64 8.75
N LEU A 258 3.25 -4.15 8.26
CA LEU A 258 1.96 -3.47 8.40
C LEU A 258 1.53 -3.35 9.87
N PHE A 259 1.80 -4.35 10.68
CA PHE A 259 1.54 -4.29 12.12
C PHE A 259 2.38 -3.19 12.79
N ILE A 260 3.67 -3.11 12.48
CA ILE A 260 4.55 -2.05 12.98
C ILE A 260 4.01 -0.67 12.58
N ILE A 261 3.66 -0.48 11.30
CA ILE A 261 3.10 0.79 10.82
C ILE A 261 1.78 1.10 11.55
N SER A 262 0.90 0.12 11.75
CA SER A 262 -0.35 0.30 12.49
C SER A 262 -0.15 0.71 13.95
N VAL A 263 0.91 0.20 14.59
CA VAL A 263 1.29 0.65 15.93
C VAL A 263 1.72 2.11 15.92
N PHE A 264 2.55 2.53 14.96
CA PHE A 264 2.93 3.94 14.80
C PHE A 264 1.71 4.85 14.55
N GLN A 265 0.76 4.42 13.73
CA GLN A 265 -0.50 5.17 13.48
C GLN A 265 -1.28 5.41 14.78
N ARG A 266 -1.40 4.39 15.64
CA ARG A 266 -2.10 4.54 16.93
C ARG A 266 -1.40 5.52 17.86
N TYR A 267 -0.07 5.56 17.88
CA TYR A 267 0.68 6.54 18.67
C TYR A 267 0.50 7.96 18.11
N ALA A 268 0.61 8.15 16.79
CA ALA A 268 0.40 9.43 16.14
C ALA A 268 -1.03 9.98 16.38
N GLY A 269 -2.06 9.13 16.27
CA GLY A 269 -3.44 9.54 16.51
C GLY A 269 -3.74 9.91 17.97
N ARG A 270 -3.06 9.28 18.94
CA ARG A 270 -3.21 9.63 20.38
C ARG A 270 -2.59 10.99 20.71
N ALA A 271 -1.45 11.31 20.13
CA ALA A 271 -0.80 12.59 20.34
C ALA A 271 -1.70 13.78 19.92
N VAL A 272 -2.41 13.65 18.80
CA VAL A 272 -3.37 14.66 18.32
C VAL A 272 -4.60 14.80 19.23
N ASN A 273 -5.12 13.70 19.77
CA ASN A 273 -6.31 13.73 20.65
C ASN A 273 -6.01 14.25 22.06
N ILE A 274 -4.77 14.20 22.54
CA ILE A 274 -4.39 14.71 23.89
C ILE A 274 -4.22 16.24 23.85
N GLU A 275 -3.80 16.81 22.72
CA GLU A 275 -3.65 18.26 22.56
C GLU A 275 -4.99 18.98 22.29
N GLY A 276 -5.99 18.29 21.74
CA GLY A 276 -7.33 18.85 21.48
C GLY A 276 -8.32 18.74 22.65
N GLY A 277 -7.94 18.12 23.78
CA GLY A 277 -8.80 17.82 24.92
C GLY A 277 -8.42 18.54 26.23
N LYS A 278 -7.66 19.65 26.17
CA LYS A 278 -7.39 20.52 27.32
C LYS A 278 -7.97 21.89 27.12
#